data_cedbabb4bfe9300dfffc4ae919178e9d
#
_entry.id   cedbabb4bfe9300dfffc4ae919178e9d
#
_cell.length_a   1.000
_cell.length_b   1.000
_cell.length_c   1.000
_cell.angle_alpha   90.00
_cell.angle_beta   90.00
_cell.angle_gamma   90.00
#
_symmetry.space_group_name_H-M   'P 1'
#
loop_
_entity.id
_entity.type
_entity.pdbx_description
1 polymer ?
#
loop_
_entity_poly.entity_id
_entity_poly.type
_entity_poly.pdbx_seq_one_letter_code
_entity_poly.pdbx_strand_id
1 'polypeptide(L)'
;ERQSVCDAILKDIFSSEEFRTQAGTRALILVNPRWQSGMIGIVASKLAERFCRPVFVFTESEGSYKGSGRSVEGVNLFTMLQSMSDLFVRYGGHSQAAGMTLLPERYEAFKSRVERYLSDFPRSCFLRAAKGEMPIATADITLALCRELALLEPYGVGNRQPTFLLTDDLPLRPMKKHPAHFSGSVGQAGFTAFNAGPRRRWLCSPCKKDYLVDLSVNEYNNRCSPRANVRSFSIPFDRAQADKRDAVSWLLEALRGEESPAPLTAAEVAEALKTEYGVLVLSYDLAPLRR
;
A
#
# COMPACT_ATOMS: atom_id res chain seq x y z
N GLU A 1 9.34 -22.20 -1.14
CA GLU A 1 8.07 -22.93 -1.06
C GLU A 1 6.94 -22.05 -0.50
N ARG A 2 7.03 -21.53 0.74
CA ARG A 2 5.97 -20.64 1.32
C ARG A 2 5.68 -19.39 0.49
N GLN A 3 6.71 -18.75 -0.09
CA GLN A 3 6.54 -17.57 -0.92
C GLN A 3 5.73 -17.89 -2.19
N SER A 4 6.04 -18.99 -2.87
CA SER A 4 5.33 -19.38 -4.10
C SER A 4 3.86 -19.73 -3.84
N VAL A 5 3.55 -20.37 -2.71
CA VAL A 5 2.15 -20.63 -2.31
C VAL A 5 1.41 -19.33 -2.01
N CYS A 6 2.04 -18.40 -1.29
CA CYS A 6 1.46 -17.09 -1.02
C CYS A 6 1.16 -16.31 -2.31
N ASP A 7 2.09 -16.32 -3.26
CA ASP A 7 1.93 -15.61 -4.54
C ASP A 7 0.85 -16.27 -5.42
N ALA A 8 0.70 -17.59 -5.36
CA ALA A 8 -0.41 -18.30 -6.01
C ALA A 8 -1.77 -17.91 -5.44
N ILE A 9 -1.90 -17.85 -4.10
CA ILE A 9 -3.14 -17.41 -3.43
C ILE A 9 -3.45 -15.95 -3.80
N LEU A 10 -2.47 -15.06 -3.78
CA LEU A 10 -2.67 -13.67 -4.18
C LEU A 10 -3.12 -13.54 -5.63
N LYS A 11 -2.55 -14.33 -6.55
CA LYS A 11 -2.98 -14.36 -7.95
C LYS A 11 -4.42 -14.82 -8.09
N ASP A 12 -4.82 -15.87 -7.35
CA ASP A 12 -6.19 -16.37 -7.32
C ASP A 12 -7.15 -15.29 -6.81
N ILE A 13 -6.82 -14.60 -5.71
CA ILE A 13 -7.59 -13.48 -5.16
C ILE A 13 -7.79 -12.38 -6.20
N PHE A 14 -6.73 -11.90 -6.84
CA PHE A 14 -6.82 -10.78 -7.78
C PHE A 14 -7.62 -11.11 -9.05
N SER A 15 -7.74 -12.38 -9.39
CA SER A 15 -8.59 -12.82 -10.51
C SER A 15 -10.04 -13.11 -10.10
N SER A 16 -10.34 -13.19 -8.78
CA SER A 16 -11.67 -13.56 -8.29
C SER A 16 -12.70 -12.43 -8.43
N GLU A 17 -13.95 -12.81 -8.70
CA GLU A 17 -15.08 -11.87 -8.71
C GLU A 17 -15.36 -11.30 -7.31
N GLU A 18 -15.21 -12.12 -6.28
CA GLU A 18 -15.40 -11.70 -4.90
C GLU A 18 -14.47 -10.53 -4.52
N PHE A 19 -13.22 -10.56 -4.98
CA PHE A 19 -12.30 -9.44 -4.77
C PHE A 19 -12.73 -8.18 -5.53
N ARG A 20 -13.21 -8.34 -6.78
CA ARG A 20 -13.63 -7.19 -7.62
C ARG A 20 -14.86 -6.49 -7.06
N THR A 21 -15.83 -7.25 -6.56
CA THR A 21 -17.04 -6.70 -5.96
C THR A 21 -16.79 -5.91 -4.67
N GLN A 22 -15.67 -6.19 -3.99
CA GLN A 22 -15.28 -5.50 -2.77
C GLN A 22 -14.36 -4.27 -3.00
N ALA A 23 -14.28 -3.76 -4.22
CA ALA A 23 -13.44 -2.62 -4.54
C ALA A 23 -13.79 -1.36 -3.71
N GLY A 24 -15.06 -1.13 -3.38
CA GLY A 24 -15.58 0.01 -2.62
C GLY A 24 -15.76 -0.21 -1.11
N THR A 25 -15.55 -1.42 -0.61
CA THR A 25 -15.77 -1.76 0.80
C THR A 25 -14.65 -1.26 1.71
N ARG A 26 -14.95 -1.07 2.99
CA ARG A 26 -13.97 -0.64 4.00
C ARG A 26 -13.12 -1.79 4.56
N ALA A 27 -13.49 -3.03 4.28
CA ALA A 27 -12.71 -4.22 4.56
C ALA A 27 -12.66 -5.12 3.33
N LEU A 28 -11.64 -6.00 3.25
CA LEU A 28 -11.61 -7.14 2.33
C LEU A 28 -11.94 -8.42 3.11
N ILE A 29 -12.97 -9.14 2.68
CA ILE A 29 -13.41 -10.37 3.32
C ILE A 29 -13.53 -11.42 2.22
N LEU A 30 -12.62 -12.40 2.25
CA LEU A 30 -12.42 -13.35 1.15
C LEU A 30 -12.45 -14.77 1.67
N VAL A 31 -13.04 -15.68 0.92
CA VAL A 31 -13.09 -17.11 1.26
C VAL A 31 -12.77 -17.98 0.05
N ASN A 32 -11.98 -19.02 0.26
CA ASN A 32 -11.80 -20.07 -0.73
C ASN A 32 -11.37 -21.37 -0.03
N PRO A 33 -12.09 -22.47 -0.21
CA PRO A 33 -11.79 -23.75 0.45
C PRO A 33 -10.42 -24.33 0.06
N ARG A 34 -9.85 -23.90 -1.07
CA ARG A 34 -8.54 -24.39 -1.55
C ARG A 34 -7.33 -23.71 -0.90
N TRP A 35 -7.52 -22.62 -0.18
CA TRP A 35 -6.39 -21.92 0.43
C TRP A 35 -5.90 -22.62 1.69
N GLN A 36 -4.58 -22.73 1.82
CA GLN A 36 -3.97 -23.38 2.96
C GLN A 36 -4.10 -22.54 4.22
N SER A 37 -4.64 -23.14 5.31
CA SER A 37 -4.88 -22.43 6.57
C SER A 37 -3.63 -21.80 7.19
N GLY A 38 -2.45 -22.40 7.02
CA GLY A 38 -1.17 -21.84 7.46
C GLY A 38 -0.69 -20.62 6.68
N MET A 39 -1.29 -20.32 5.52
CA MET A 39 -0.88 -19.22 4.63
C MET A 39 -1.83 -18.01 4.65
N ILE A 40 -3.10 -18.20 5.03
CA ILE A 40 -4.12 -17.15 4.99
C ILE A 40 -3.73 -15.92 5.84
N GLY A 41 -3.01 -16.11 6.95
CA GLY A 41 -2.55 -15.01 7.79
C GLY A 41 -1.47 -14.14 7.13
N ILE A 42 -0.56 -14.76 6.35
CA ILE A 42 0.47 -14.04 5.59
C ILE A 42 -0.19 -13.27 4.43
N VAL A 43 -1.12 -13.92 3.74
CA VAL A 43 -1.91 -13.30 2.66
C VAL A 43 -2.70 -12.11 3.17
N ALA A 44 -3.41 -12.26 4.30
CA ALA A 44 -4.15 -11.17 4.93
C ALA A 44 -3.25 -9.97 5.29
N SER A 45 -2.04 -10.21 5.80
CA SER A 45 -1.06 -9.15 6.08
C SER A 45 -0.67 -8.38 4.82
N LYS A 46 -0.27 -9.09 3.75
CA LYS A 46 0.11 -8.47 2.47
C LYS A 46 -1.04 -7.65 1.85
N LEU A 47 -2.27 -8.14 1.95
CA LEU A 47 -3.44 -7.43 1.45
C LEU A 47 -3.75 -6.20 2.31
N ALA A 48 -3.68 -6.31 3.64
CA ALA A 48 -3.91 -5.18 4.54
C ALA A 48 -2.88 -4.05 4.32
N GLU A 49 -1.61 -4.40 4.17
CA GLU A 49 -0.55 -3.46 3.81
C GLU A 49 -0.77 -2.81 2.43
N ARG A 50 -1.21 -3.61 1.45
CA ARG A 50 -1.40 -3.12 0.08
C ARG A 50 -2.61 -2.19 -0.05
N PHE A 51 -3.74 -2.56 0.59
CA PHE A 51 -5.02 -1.87 0.42
C PHE A 51 -5.38 -0.94 1.58
N CYS A 52 -4.53 -0.86 2.62
CA CYS A 52 -4.70 0.03 3.77
C CYS A 52 -6.07 -0.09 4.43
N ARG A 53 -6.60 -1.32 4.56
CA ARG A 53 -7.89 -1.62 5.19
C ARG A 53 -7.86 -2.97 5.88
N PRO A 54 -8.74 -3.22 6.86
CA PRO A 54 -8.87 -4.53 7.48
C PRO A 54 -9.12 -5.62 6.44
N VAL A 55 -8.46 -6.76 6.61
CA VAL A 55 -8.57 -7.91 5.69
C VAL A 55 -8.84 -9.16 6.49
N PHE A 56 -9.82 -9.94 6.04
CA PHE A 56 -10.15 -11.24 6.58
C PHE A 56 -10.08 -12.26 5.44
N VAL A 57 -9.24 -13.26 5.63
CA VAL A 57 -9.08 -14.36 4.66
C VAL A 57 -9.49 -15.65 5.33
N PHE A 58 -10.43 -16.35 4.71
CA PHE A 58 -10.99 -17.60 5.21
C PHE A 58 -10.65 -18.77 4.29
N THR A 59 -10.55 -19.94 4.89
CA THR A 59 -10.55 -21.23 4.21
C THR A 59 -11.58 -22.15 4.88
N GLU A 60 -12.06 -23.12 4.14
CA GLU A 60 -12.96 -24.13 4.70
C GLU A 60 -12.16 -25.23 5.40
N SER A 61 -12.63 -25.63 6.57
CA SER A 61 -12.08 -26.72 7.35
C SER A 61 -13.18 -27.35 8.20
N GLU A 62 -13.43 -28.62 8.02
CA GLU A 62 -14.39 -29.41 8.81
C GLU A 62 -15.81 -28.76 8.84
N GLY A 63 -16.28 -28.32 7.66
CA GLY A 63 -17.60 -27.69 7.52
C GLY A 63 -17.72 -26.29 8.13
N SER A 64 -16.62 -25.68 8.54
CA SER A 64 -16.56 -24.32 9.09
C SER A 64 -15.56 -23.46 8.33
N TYR A 65 -15.75 -22.15 8.33
CA TYR A 65 -14.80 -21.20 7.79
C TYR A 65 -13.80 -20.77 8.87
N LYS A 66 -12.54 -21.15 8.67
CA LYS A 66 -11.40 -20.80 9.54
C LYS A 66 -10.70 -19.59 8.94
N GLY A 67 -10.68 -18.48 9.67
CA GLY A 67 -10.21 -17.20 9.18
C GLY A 67 -9.02 -16.62 9.93
N SER A 68 -8.29 -15.79 9.21
CA SER A 68 -7.25 -14.92 9.78
C SER A 68 -7.52 -13.47 9.37
N GLY A 69 -7.61 -12.59 10.37
CA GLY A 69 -7.81 -11.15 10.20
C GLY A 69 -6.52 -10.36 10.41
N ARG A 70 -6.36 -9.30 9.64
CA ARG A 70 -5.32 -8.28 9.83
C ARG A 70 -5.92 -6.90 9.75
N SER A 71 -5.47 -6.00 10.63
CA SER A 71 -5.96 -4.64 10.72
C SER A 71 -4.99 -3.63 10.12
N VAL A 72 -5.45 -2.39 10.15
CA VAL A 72 -4.68 -1.18 9.85
C VAL A 72 -4.63 -0.29 11.08
N GLU A 73 -3.75 0.70 11.09
CA GLU A 73 -3.64 1.67 12.18
C GLU A 73 -4.99 2.37 12.44
N GLY A 74 -5.38 2.47 13.69
CA GLY A 74 -6.64 3.08 14.11
C GLY A 74 -7.84 2.14 14.21
N VAL A 75 -7.75 0.89 13.71
CA VAL A 75 -8.85 -0.09 13.82
C VAL A 75 -8.42 -1.26 14.70
N ASN A 76 -9.12 -1.47 15.81
CA ASN A 76 -8.88 -2.57 16.73
C ASN A 76 -9.74 -3.80 16.35
N LEU A 77 -9.08 -4.85 15.82
CA LEU A 77 -9.77 -6.09 15.42
C LEU A 77 -10.43 -6.80 16.59
N PHE A 78 -9.77 -6.87 17.72
CA PHE A 78 -10.32 -7.61 18.87
C PHE A 78 -11.65 -6.99 19.33
N THR A 79 -11.68 -5.66 19.50
CA THR A 79 -12.90 -4.95 19.88
C THR A 79 -13.99 -5.10 18.83
N MET A 80 -13.64 -5.07 17.54
CA MET A 80 -14.60 -5.29 16.45
C MET A 80 -15.19 -6.70 16.51
N LEU A 81 -14.36 -7.74 16.63
CA LEU A 81 -14.86 -9.12 16.70
C LEU A 81 -15.68 -9.36 17.97
N GLN A 82 -15.30 -8.76 19.09
CA GLN A 82 -16.04 -8.82 20.34
C GLN A 82 -17.46 -8.24 20.19
N SER A 83 -17.63 -7.16 19.45
CA SER A 83 -18.96 -6.54 19.20
C SER A 83 -19.90 -7.41 18.37
N MET A 84 -19.38 -8.46 17.74
CA MET A 84 -20.15 -9.41 16.92
C MET A 84 -19.84 -10.86 17.29
N SER A 85 -19.55 -11.11 18.58
CA SER A 85 -19.13 -12.41 19.13
C SER A 85 -20.13 -13.55 18.86
N ASP A 86 -21.41 -13.23 18.73
CA ASP A 86 -22.51 -14.16 18.42
C ASP A 86 -22.36 -14.84 17.05
N LEU A 87 -21.55 -14.30 16.14
CA LEU A 87 -21.32 -14.88 14.82
C LEU A 87 -20.29 -16.03 14.83
N PHE A 88 -19.43 -16.08 15.83
CA PHE A 88 -18.28 -16.97 15.82
C PHE A 88 -18.51 -18.24 16.64
N VAL A 89 -18.00 -19.35 16.15
CA VAL A 89 -17.79 -20.56 16.95
C VAL A 89 -16.67 -20.32 17.97
N ARG A 90 -15.62 -19.64 17.52
CA ARG A 90 -14.51 -19.15 18.36
C ARG A 90 -13.80 -17.98 17.66
N TYR A 91 -13.25 -17.09 18.44
CA TYR A 91 -12.39 -16.01 17.97
C TYR A 91 -11.37 -15.65 19.04
N GLY A 92 -10.29 -14.98 18.62
CA GLY A 92 -9.26 -14.47 19.54
C GLY A 92 -8.15 -13.76 18.79
N GLY A 93 -7.37 -12.99 19.52
CA GLY A 93 -6.26 -12.24 18.97
C GLY A 93 -6.03 -10.92 19.69
N HIS A 94 -5.45 -9.98 18.98
CA HIS A 94 -5.07 -8.66 19.46
C HIS A 94 -5.61 -7.56 18.51
N SER A 95 -5.26 -6.31 18.78
CA SER A 95 -5.72 -5.17 18.00
C SER A 95 -5.39 -5.27 16.49
N GLN A 96 -4.24 -5.84 16.11
CA GLN A 96 -3.77 -5.87 14.73
C GLN A 96 -3.92 -7.22 14.02
N ALA A 97 -4.10 -8.31 14.77
CA ALA A 97 -4.20 -9.64 14.21
C ALA A 97 -5.17 -10.50 15.03
N ALA A 98 -6.03 -11.25 14.35
CA ALA A 98 -6.98 -12.13 14.99
C ALA A 98 -7.21 -13.39 14.16
N GLY A 99 -7.53 -14.48 14.88
CA GLY A 99 -8.04 -15.72 14.30
C GLY A 99 -9.50 -15.92 14.65
N MET A 100 -10.29 -16.51 13.76
CA MET A 100 -11.70 -16.76 13.98
C MET A 100 -12.19 -17.99 13.24
N THR A 101 -13.27 -18.55 13.73
CA THR A 101 -14.00 -19.64 13.09
C THR A 101 -15.48 -19.31 13.10
N LEU A 102 -16.13 -19.36 11.95
CA LEU A 102 -17.57 -19.14 11.81
C LEU A 102 -18.20 -20.22 10.92
N LEU A 103 -19.49 -20.39 11.04
CA LEU A 103 -20.25 -21.27 10.18
C LEU A 103 -20.51 -20.59 8.83
N PRO A 104 -20.53 -21.34 7.70
CA PRO A 104 -20.76 -20.77 6.37
C PRO A 104 -22.01 -19.89 6.25
N GLU A 105 -23.11 -20.28 6.90
CA GLU A 105 -24.35 -19.52 6.90
C GLU A 105 -24.25 -18.16 7.60
N ARG A 106 -23.23 -17.92 8.40
CA ARG A 106 -22.97 -16.64 9.09
C ARG A 106 -22.02 -15.71 8.33
N TYR A 107 -21.46 -16.17 7.21
CA TYR A 107 -20.44 -15.43 6.47
C TYR A 107 -20.97 -14.09 5.91
N GLU A 108 -22.13 -14.06 5.31
CA GLU A 108 -22.71 -12.82 4.78
C GLU A 108 -23.15 -11.85 5.90
N ALA A 109 -23.64 -12.38 7.03
CA ALA A 109 -23.92 -11.57 8.20
C ALA A 109 -22.64 -10.95 8.77
N PHE A 110 -21.53 -11.68 8.77
CA PHE A 110 -20.22 -11.17 9.16
C PHE A 110 -19.76 -10.02 8.26
N LYS A 111 -19.83 -10.19 6.93
CA LYS A 111 -19.48 -9.13 5.96
C LYS A 111 -20.27 -7.84 6.23
N SER A 112 -21.58 -7.98 6.39
CA SER A 112 -22.48 -6.85 6.64
C SER A 112 -22.18 -6.13 7.97
N ARG A 113 -21.90 -6.89 9.04
CA ARG A 113 -21.58 -6.30 10.35
C ARG A 113 -20.21 -5.61 10.36
N VAL A 114 -19.20 -6.18 9.70
CA VAL A 114 -17.90 -5.56 9.58
C VAL A 114 -17.99 -4.23 8.83
N GLU A 115 -18.72 -4.18 7.71
CA GLU A 115 -18.89 -2.95 6.95
C GLU A 115 -19.63 -1.88 7.75
N ARG A 116 -20.68 -2.27 8.49
CA ARG A 116 -21.40 -1.37 9.41
C ARG A 116 -20.49 -0.85 10.51
N TYR A 117 -19.72 -1.70 11.17
CA TYR A 117 -18.80 -1.30 12.22
C TYR A 117 -17.77 -0.29 11.70
N LEU A 118 -17.22 -0.52 10.51
CA LEU A 118 -16.23 0.35 9.91
C LEU A 118 -16.82 1.64 9.34
N SER A 119 -18.15 1.76 9.17
CA SER A 119 -18.80 2.97 8.69
C SER A 119 -18.57 4.17 9.60
N ASP A 120 -18.38 3.95 10.88
CA ASP A 120 -18.14 5.00 11.87
C ASP A 120 -16.69 5.51 11.89
N PHE A 121 -15.79 4.83 11.19
CA PHE A 121 -14.38 5.23 11.12
C PHE A 121 -14.16 6.28 10.03
N PRO A 122 -13.32 7.30 10.29
CA PRO A 122 -12.98 8.29 9.28
C PRO A 122 -12.21 7.63 8.12
N ARG A 123 -12.43 8.13 6.91
CA ARG A 123 -11.75 7.61 5.70
C ARG A 123 -10.22 7.65 5.79
N SER A 124 -9.68 8.57 6.56
CA SER A 124 -8.23 8.67 6.81
C SER A 124 -7.61 7.41 7.40
N CYS A 125 -8.38 6.59 8.12
CA CYS A 125 -7.91 5.29 8.63
C CYS A 125 -7.62 4.28 7.50
N PHE A 126 -8.21 4.48 6.33
CA PHE A 126 -8.08 3.59 5.16
C PHE A 126 -7.23 4.19 4.05
N LEU A 127 -6.52 5.27 4.33
CA LEU A 127 -5.57 5.89 3.42
C LEU A 127 -4.13 5.56 3.85
N ARG A 128 -3.29 5.29 2.87
CA ARG A 128 -1.87 5.11 3.13
C ARG A 128 -1.25 6.45 3.51
N ALA A 129 -1.18 6.73 4.80
CA ALA A 129 -0.45 7.89 5.30
C ALA A 129 1.04 7.62 5.24
N ALA A 130 1.77 8.33 4.40
CA ALA A 130 3.21 8.44 4.52
C ALA A 130 3.50 9.44 5.64
N LYS A 131 3.96 8.94 6.79
CA LYS A 131 4.41 9.79 7.89
C LYS A 131 5.92 9.94 7.78
N GLY A 132 6.39 11.06 7.28
CA GLY A 132 7.78 11.51 7.48
C GLY A 132 7.87 12.21 8.83
N GLU A 133 8.95 11.98 9.57
CA GLU A 133 9.13 12.60 10.89
C GLU A 133 9.47 14.08 10.75
N MET A 134 10.22 14.45 9.69
CA MET A 134 10.49 15.84 9.36
C MET A 134 10.69 16.04 7.86
N PRO A 135 10.41 17.23 7.32
CA PRO A 135 10.76 17.58 5.96
C PRO A 135 12.28 17.73 5.81
N ILE A 136 12.81 17.36 4.63
CA ILE A 136 14.22 17.53 4.28
C ILE A 136 14.34 18.03 2.85
N ALA A 137 15.28 18.92 2.59
CA ALA A 137 15.64 19.30 1.24
C ALA A 137 16.76 18.39 0.70
N THR A 138 16.83 18.22 -0.62
CA THR A 138 17.86 17.42 -1.27
C THR A 138 19.28 17.88 -0.91
N ALA A 139 19.47 19.19 -0.73
CA ALA A 139 20.75 19.80 -0.36
C ALA A 139 21.21 19.42 1.06
N ASP A 140 20.29 19.10 1.97
CA ASP A 140 20.57 18.75 3.36
C ASP A 140 20.96 17.27 3.52
N ILE A 141 20.80 16.46 2.48
CA ILE A 141 21.19 15.05 2.48
C ILE A 141 22.72 14.94 2.33
N THR A 142 23.40 15.09 3.45
CA THR A 142 24.86 15.09 3.53
C THR A 142 25.40 13.79 4.12
N LEU A 143 26.68 13.49 3.86
CA LEU A 143 27.35 12.36 4.49
C LEU A 143 27.45 12.54 6.02
N ALA A 144 27.61 13.78 6.50
CA ALA A 144 27.61 14.08 7.92
C ALA A 144 26.27 13.67 8.57
N LEU A 145 25.14 14.12 8.02
CA LEU A 145 23.82 13.75 8.52
C LEU A 145 23.61 12.22 8.51
N CYS A 146 24.02 11.53 7.43
CA CYS A 146 23.89 10.07 7.37
C CYS A 146 24.71 9.36 8.46
N ARG A 147 25.89 9.88 8.83
CA ARG A 147 26.74 9.35 9.90
C ARG A 147 26.14 9.63 11.29
N GLU A 148 25.58 10.81 11.50
CA GLU A 148 24.88 11.13 12.76
C GLU A 148 23.65 10.23 12.97
N LEU A 149 22.87 9.98 11.93
CA LEU A 149 21.75 9.06 12.00
C LEU A 149 22.20 7.62 12.29
N ALA A 150 23.34 7.20 11.76
CA ALA A 150 23.87 5.86 12.03
C ALA A 150 24.23 5.65 13.53
N LEU A 151 24.44 6.71 14.31
CA LEU A 151 24.65 6.61 15.76
C LEU A 151 23.39 6.14 16.51
N LEU A 152 22.21 6.23 15.88
CA LEU A 152 20.95 5.74 16.46
C LEU A 152 20.75 4.23 16.25
N GLU A 153 21.61 3.56 15.51
CA GLU A 153 21.54 2.11 15.30
C GLU A 153 21.87 1.32 16.58
N PRO A 154 21.33 0.09 16.75
CA PRO A 154 20.55 -0.69 15.80
C PRO A 154 19.07 -0.30 15.78
N TYR A 155 18.52 -0.19 14.58
CA TYR A 155 17.08 0.02 14.40
C TYR A 155 16.28 -1.27 14.60
N GLY A 156 15.06 -1.14 15.10
CA GLY A 156 14.16 -2.28 15.34
C GLY A 156 12.87 -1.89 16.04
N VAL A 157 12.27 -2.85 16.72
CA VAL A 157 11.07 -2.63 17.53
C VAL A 157 11.38 -1.66 18.67
N GLY A 158 10.65 -0.54 18.74
CA GLY A 158 10.88 0.52 19.74
C GLY A 158 11.95 1.56 19.35
N ASN A 159 12.77 1.30 18.32
CA ASN A 159 13.74 2.26 17.77
C ASN A 159 13.65 2.23 16.24
N ARG A 160 12.66 2.92 15.68
CA ARG A 160 12.43 2.94 14.23
C ARG A 160 13.48 3.82 13.55
N GLN A 161 13.92 3.39 12.36
CA GLN A 161 14.76 4.24 11.52
C GLN A 161 14.02 5.54 11.16
N PRO A 162 14.60 6.72 11.41
CA PRO A 162 13.99 8.00 11.03
C PRO A 162 13.68 8.06 9.54
N THR A 163 12.52 8.59 9.21
CA THR A 163 12.07 8.80 7.84
C THR A 163 11.79 10.26 7.59
N PHE A 164 12.15 10.73 6.41
CA PHE A 164 12.06 12.13 6.03
C PHE A 164 11.09 12.30 4.86
N LEU A 165 10.41 13.44 4.83
CA LEU A 165 9.57 13.83 3.71
C LEU A 165 10.37 14.75 2.79
N LEU A 166 10.63 14.31 1.58
CA LEU A 166 11.34 15.05 0.54
C LEU A 166 10.39 15.35 -0.61
N THR A 167 10.19 16.64 -0.92
CA THR A 167 9.39 17.08 -2.08
C THR A 167 10.32 17.56 -3.18
N ASP A 168 10.50 16.75 -4.23
CA ASP A 168 11.37 17.08 -5.35
C ASP A 168 10.95 16.34 -6.64
N ASP A 169 11.56 16.67 -7.78
CA ASP A 169 11.54 15.88 -9.00
C ASP A 169 12.86 15.14 -9.16
N LEU A 170 12.93 13.94 -8.58
CA LEU A 170 14.15 13.14 -8.58
C LEU A 170 14.39 12.47 -9.94
N PRO A 171 15.61 12.54 -10.52
CA PRO A 171 15.94 11.94 -11.81
C PRO A 171 16.14 10.42 -11.71
N LEU A 172 15.13 9.70 -11.25
CA LEU A 172 15.17 8.26 -11.05
C LEU A 172 15.00 7.51 -12.37
N ARG A 173 15.92 6.56 -12.64
CA ARG A 173 15.90 5.71 -13.83
C ARG A 173 16.05 4.24 -13.46
N PRO A 174 15.49 3.31 -14.26
CA PRO A 174 15.69 1.88 -14.04
C PRO A 174 17.17 1.50 -14.00
N MET A 175 17.57 0.64 -13.07
CA MET A 175 18.91 0.11 -13.01
C MET A 175 19.15 -0.90 -14.15
N LYS A 176 20.29 -0.84 -14.84
CA LYS A 176 20.61 -1.70 -15.99
C LYS A 176 20.49 -3.19 -15.68
N LYS A 177 21.02 -3.64 -14.53
CA LYS A 177 21.01 -5.06 -14.14
C LYS A 177 19.69 -5.53 -13.50
N HIS A 178 18.93 -4.61 -12.92
CA HIS A 178 17.71 -4.89 -12.18
C HIS A 178 16.63 -3.84 -12.51
N PRO A 179 15.92 -3.98 -13.63
CA PRO A 179 14.95 -2.98 -14.12
C PRO A 179 13.78 -2.69 -13.17
N ALA A 180 13.53 -3.58 -12.21
CA ALA A 180 12.54 -3.36 -11.15
C ALA A 180 13.00 -2.33 -10.10
N HIS A 181 14.30 -2.01 -10.06
CA HIS A 181 14.88 -1.04 -9.14
C HIS A 181 15.26 0.24 -9.88
N PHE A 182 15.17 1.37 -9.19
CA PHE A 182 15.47 2.69 -9.76
C PHE A 182 16.56 3.36 -8.95
N SER A 183 17.39 4.11 -9.64
CA SER A 183 18.42 4.93 -9.02
C SER A 183 18.61 6.25 -9.76
N GLY A 184 19.08 7.24 -9.02
CA GLY A 184 19.45 8.55 -9.54
C GLY A 184 20.32 9.27 -8.54
N SER A 185 20.79 10.48 -8.88
CA SER A 185 21.54 11.32 -7.96
C SER A 185 21.22 12.79 -8.19
N VAL A 186 21.24 13.55 -7.10
CA VAL A 186 21.12 15.00 -7.10
C VAL A 186 22.21 15.54 -6.19
N GLY A 187 23.12 16.36 -6.72
CA GLY A 187 24.29 16.80 -6.00
C GLY A 187 25.16 15.61 -5.54
N GLN A 188 25.42 15.51 -4.25
CA GLN A 188 26.20 14.41 -3.65
C GLN A 188 25.31 13.22 -3.21
N ALA A 189 24.01 13.41 -3.12
CA ALA A 189 23.08 12.40 -2.63
C ALA A 189 22.68 11.42 -3.73
N GLY A 190 22.86 10.12 -3.46
CA GLY A 190 22.32 9.04 -4.26
C GLY A 190 20.93 8.67 -3.81
N PHE A 191 20.04 8.38 -4.73
CA PHE A 191 18.66 7.94 -4.47
C PHE A 191 18.45 6.54 -5.00
N THR A 192 17.75 5.71 -4.25
CA THR A 192 17.42 4.34 -4.66
C THR A 192 15.97 4.02 -4.31
N ALA A 193 15.22 3.51 -5.28
CA ALA A 193 13.86 3.00 -5.08
C ALA A 193 13.83 1.51 -5.47
N PHE A 194 13.74 0.63 -4.46
CA PHE A 194 13.68 -0.81 -4.67
C PHE A 194 12.28 -1.27 -5.03
N ASN A 195 12.17 -2.27 -5.92
CA ASN A 195 10.91 -2.90 -6.34
C ASN A 195 9.84 -1.91 -6.83
N ALA A 196 10.26 -0.80 -7.42
CA ALA A 196 9.38 0.25 -7.93
C ALA A 196 8.95 0.04 -9.39
N GLY A 197 9.29 -1.10 -10.01
CA GLY A 197 8.96 -1.45 -11.39
C GLY A 197 7.48 -1.28 -11.75
N PRO A 198 6.53 -1.77 -10.93
CA PRO A 198 5.09 -1.57 -11.17
C PRO A 198 4.66 -0.10 -11.16
N ARG A 199 5.45 0.78 -10.53
CA ARG A 199 5.18 2.23 -10.41
C ARG A 199 6.06 3.08 -11.30
N ARG A 200 6.72 2.46 -12.29
CA ARG A 200 7.69 3.11 -13.18
C ARG A 200 7.16 4.39 -13.81
N ARG A 201 5.96 4.35 -14.39
CA ARG A 201 5.34 5.50 -15.07
C ARG A 201 5.24 6.71 -14.16
N TRP A 202 4.77 6.50 -12.94
CA TRP A 202 4.61 7.55 -11.94
C TRP A 202 5.93 8.06 -11.39
N LEU A 203 6.85 7.13 -11.12
CA LEU A 203 8.16 7.48 -10.58
C LEU A 203 8.98 8.31 -11.57
N CYS A 204 8.87 8.01 -12.86
CA CYS A 204 9.60 8.69 -13.93
C CYS A 204 8.83 9.87 -14.54
N SER A 205 7.61 10.19 -14.11
CA SER A 205 6.89 11.35 -14.62
C SER A 205 7.58 12.66 -14.21
N PRO A 206 7.63 13.67 -15.10
CA PRO A 206 8.33 14.92 -14.86
C PRO A 206 7.49 15.87 -13.98
N CYS A 207 7.41 15.57 -12.68
CA CYS A 207 6.72 16.41 -11.72
C CYS A 207 7.34 16.25 -10.33
N LYS A 208 7.18 17.26 -9.48
CA LYS A 208 7.53 17.16 -8.07
C LYS A 208 6.65 16.11 -7.39
N LYS A 209 7.25 15.27 -6.59
CA LYS A 209 6.63 14.21 -5.81
C LYS A 209 7.04 14.33 -4.36
N ASP A 210 6.17 13.87 -3.48
CA ASP A 210 6.51 13.67 -2.08
C ASP A 210 7.10 12.28 -1.92
N TYR A 211 8.35 12.21 -1.52
CA TYR A 211 9.05 10.96 -1.24
C TYR A 211 9.20 10.78 0.27
N LEU A 212 8.85 9.61 0.75
CA LEU A 212 9.28 9.17 2.07
C LEU A 212 10.61 8.44 1.92
N VAL A 213 11.66 8.99 2.53
CA VAL A 213 13.01 8.44 2.42
C VAL A 213 13.59 8.14 3.80
N ASP A 214 14.42 7.10 3.89
CA ASP A 214 15.40 6.96 4.94
C ASP A 214 16.80 7.24 4.40
N LEU A 215 17.69 7.64 5.29
CA LEU A 215 19.05 8.02 4.93
C LEU A 215 20.04 6.97 5.45
N SER A 216 21.07 6.73 4.67
CA SER A 216 22.16 5.80 5.02
C SER A 216 23.48 6.20 4.38
N VAL A 217 24.58 5.69 4.90
CA VAL A 217 25.88 5.78 4.26
C VAL A 217 25.99 4.67 3.22
N ASN A 218 26.32 5.03 1.99
CA ASN A 218 26.66 4.07 0.96
C ASN A 218 28.17 3.95 0.84
N GLU A 219 28.70 2.76 1.03
CA GLU A 219 30.12 2.45 0.85
C GLU A 219 30.31 1.64 -0.43
N TYR A 220 31.08 2.22 -1.35
CA TYR A 220 31.40 1.54 -2.61
C TYR A 220 32.80 1.94 -3.06
N ASN A 221 33.67 0.97 -3.37
CA ASN A 221 35.05 1.17 -3.79
C ASN A 221 35.82 2.12 -2.84
N ASN A 222 35.75 1.89 -1.54
CA ASN A 222 36.39 2.71 -0.47
C ASN A 222 35.93 4.20 -0.48
N ARG A 223 34.81 4.51 -1.08
CA ARG A 223 34.21 5.84 -1.06
C ARG A 223 32.87 5.80 -0.34
N CYS A 224 32.69 6.72 0.60
CA CYS A 224 31.44 6.93 1.29
C CYS A 224 30.64 8.05 0.63
N SER A 225 29.36 7.84 0.42
CA SER A 225 28.45 8.84 -0.11
C SER A 225 27.08 8.77 0.60
N PRO A 226 26.36 9.90 0.73
CA PRO A 226 25.02 9.88 1.29
C PRO A 226 24.06 9.20 0.33
N ARG A 227 23.16 8.37 0.89
CA ARG A 227 22.12 7.68 0.15
C ARG A 227 20.77 7.86 0.81
N ALA A 228 19.78 8.21 0.00
CA ALA A 228 18.38 8.21 0.38
C ALA A 228 17.65 7.00 -0.26
N ASN A 229 17.09 6.14 0.56
CA ASN A 229 16.28 5.00 0.11
C ASN A 229 14.81 5.42 0.08
N VAL A 230 14.21 5.41 -1.09
CA VAL A 230 12.80 5.75 -1.28
C VAL A 230 11.94 4.60 -0.78
N ARG A 231 11.24 4.80 0.33
CA ARG A 231 10.29 3.84 0.93
C ARG A 231 8.95 3.89 0.24
N SER A 232 8.48 5.10 -0.03
CA SER A 232 7.26 5.33 -0.79
C SER A 232 7.32 6.71 -1.45
N PHE A 233 6.41 6.94 -2.39
CA PHE A 233 6.21 8.27 -2.95
C PHE A 233 4.73 8.50 -3.25
N SER A 234 4.34 9.75 -3.25
CA SER A 234 3.04 10.22 -3.70
C SER A 234 3.21 11.43 -4.60
N ILE A 235 2.23 11.67 -5.42
CA ILE A 235 2.15 12.90 -6.20
C ILE A 235 1.27 13.84 -5.38
N PRO A 236 1.79 15.00 -4.96
CA PRO A 236 0.99 15.96 -4.22
C PRO A 236 -0.06 16.54 -5.15
N PHE A 237 -1.31 16.13 -4.94
CA PHE A 237 -2.45 16.83 -5.52
C PHE A 237 -2.84 17.93 -4.54
N ASP A 238 -2.34 19.13 -4.77
CA ASP A 238 -2.84 20.30 -4.06
C ASP A 238 -4.25 20.61 -4.58
N ARG A 239 -5.24 20.16 -3.82
CA ARG A 239 -6.65 20.37 -4.13
C ARG A 239 -7.05 21.84 -4.14
N ALA A 240 -6.23 22.72 -3.59
CA ALA A 240 -6.50 24.14 -3.48
C ALA A 240 -6.00 24.95 -4.70
N GLN A 241 -5.00 24.45 -5.44
CA GLN A 241 -4.33 25.22 -6.50
C GLN A 241 -4.44 24.60 -7.90
N ALA A 242 -4.68 23.30 -8.03
CA ALA A 242 -4.85 22.67 -9.33
C ALA A 242 -6.31 22.77 -9.78
N ASP A 243 -6.57 23.37 -10.94
CA ASP A 243 -7.85 23.14 -11.61
C ASP A 243 -8.01 21.61 -11.73
N LYS A 244 -9.17 21.10 -11.28
CA LYS A 244 -9.47 19.65 -11.30
C LYS A 244 -9.26 19.03 -12.70
N ARG A 245 -9.36 19.83 -13.75
CA ARG A 245 -9.06 19.43 -15.13
C ARG A 245 -7.59 19.15 -15.37
N ASP A 246 -6.69 19.96 -14.82
CA ASP A 246 -5.25 19.81 -15.06
C ASP A 246 -4.68 18.60 -14.34
N ALA A 247 -5.11 18.34 -13.09
CA ALA A 247 -4.71 17.15 -12.36
C ALA A 247 -5.17 15.86 -13.04
N VAL A 248 -6.38 15.88 -13.60
CA VAL A 248 -6.96 14.74 -14.32
C VAL A 248 -6.31 14.57 -15.69
N SER A 249 -6.10 15.66 -16.45
CA SER A 249 -5.41 15.63 -17.74
C SER A 249 -4.00 15.11 -17.58
N TRP A 250 -3.28 15.57 -16.57
CA TRP A 250 -1.95 15.08 -16.25
C TRP A 250 -1.95 13.59 -15.87
N LEU A 251 -2.93 13.15 -15.06
CA LEU A 251 -3.09 11.75 -14.69
C LEU A 251 -3.34 10.88 -15.93
N LEU A 252 -4.20 11.35 -16.83
CA LEU A 252 -4.51 10.67 -18.09
C LEU A 252 -3.29 10.61 -19.03
N GLU A 253 -2.50 11.67 -19.10
CA GLU A 253 -1.25 11.69 -19.88
C GLU A 253 -0.22 10.73 -19.29
N ALA A 254 -0.06 10.72 -17.96
CA ALA A 254 0.85 9.80 -17.27
C ALA A 254 0.45 8.33 -17.46
N LEU A 255 -0.86 8.04 -17.53
CA LEU A 255 -1.39 6.69 -17.77
C LEU A 255 -1.32 6.27 -19.25
N ARG A 256 -1.43 7.20 -20.18
CA ARG A 256 -1.39 6.91 -21.62
C ARG A 256 -0.04 6.39 -22.08
N GLY A 257 1.08 6.86 -21.52
CA GLY A 257 2.41 6.58 -22.04
C GLY A 257 2.56 6.93 -23.51
N GLU A 258 3.76 6.83 -24.07
CA GLU A 258 4.05 7.15 -25.48
C GLU A 258 3.43 6.16 -26.49
N GLU A 259 2.85 5.04 -26.05
CA GLU A 259 2.44 3.93 -26.92
C GLU A 259 0.93 3.68 -27.04
N SER A 260 0.06 4.46 -26.39
CA SER A 260 -1.39 4.23 -26.50
C SER A 260 -2.17 5.48 -26.92
N PRO A 261 -2.62 5.57 -28.20
CA PRO A 261 -3.33 6.74 -28.71
C PRO A 261 -4.82 6.78 -28.34
N ALA A 262 -5.37 5.78 -27.65
CA ALA A 262 -6.77 5.73 -27.30
C ALA A 262 -7.08 6.46 -25.99
N PRO A 263 -8.18 7.23 -25.91
CA PRO A 263 -8.61 7.85 -24.66
C PRO A 263 -8.97 6.76 -23.64
N LEU A 264 -8.38 6.86 -22.44
CA LEU A 264 -8.70 5.96 -21.33
C LEU A 264 -10.09 6.27 -20.78
N THR A 265 -10.87 5.24 -20.53
CA THR A 265 -12.16 5.36 -19.85
C THR A 265 -11.96 5.61 -18.35
N ALA A 266 -12.95 6.20 -17.68
CA ALA A 266 -12.93 6.39 -16.23
C ALA A 266 -12.73 5.05 -15.46
N ALA A 267 -13.20 3.93 -16.03
CA ALA A 267 -13.01 2.60 -15.45
C ALA A 267 -11.55 2.14 -15.56
N GLU A 268 -10.87 2.37 -16.68
CA GLU A 268 -9.46 2.03 -16.87
C GLU A 268 -8.55 2.89 -16.00
N VAL A 269 -8.88 4.18 -15.81
CA VAL A 269 -8.16 5.05 -14.87
C VAL A 269 -8.34 4.56 -13.43
N ALA A 270 -9.57 4.20 -13.03
CA ALA A 270 -9.85 3.67 -11.70
C ALA A 270 -9.12 2.35 -11.46
N GLU A 271 -9.09 1.44 -12.43
CA GLU A 271 -8.40 0.16 -12.32
C GLU A 271 -6.87 0.34 -12.28
N ALA A 272 -6.30 1.24 -13.07
CA ALA A 272 -4.89 1.55 -13.02
C ALA A 272 -4.48 2.14 -11.68
N LEU A 273 -5.23 3.08 -11.13
CA LEU A 273 -5.02 3.67 -9.81
C LEU A 273 -5.14 2.62 -8.70
N LYS A 274 -6.12 1.73 -8.79
CA LYS A 274 -6.31 0.63 -7.88
C LYS A 274 -5.17 -0.38 -7.92
N THR A 275 -4.72 -0.76 -9.11
CA THR A 275 -3.66 -1.75 -9.31
C THR A 275 -2.29 -1.21 -8.94
N GLU A 276 -1.96 0.03 -9.30
CA GLU A 276 -0.65 0.62 -9.09
C GLU A 276 -0.46 1.25 -7.70
N TYR A 277 -1.53 1.78 -7.11
CA TYR A 277 -1.45 2.52 -5.83
C TYR A 277 -2.09 1.80 -4.65
N GLY A 278 -2.87 0.75 -4.89
CA GLY A 278 -3.73 0.19 -3.85
C GLY A 278 -4.75 1.20 -3.31
N VAL A 279 -4.95 2.30 -4.04
CA VAL A 279 -5.90 3.36 -3.69
C VAL A 279 -7.24 2.99 -4.28
N LEU A 280 -8.25 2.89 -3.45
CA LEU A 280 -9.63 2.82 -3.89
C LEU A 280 -10.06 4.22 -4.35
N VAL A 281 -10.04 4.41 -5.67
CA VAL A 281 -10.71 5.57 -6.27
C VAL A 281 -12.19 5.21 -6.37
N LEU A 282 -12.99 5.84 -5.55
CA LEU A 282 -14.43 5.67 -5.61
C LEU A 282 -14.95 6.32 -6.89
N SER A 283 -15.93 5.70 -7.53
CA SER A 283 -16.47 6.16 -8.83
C SER A 283 -16.95 7.62 -8.83
N TYR A 284 -17.27 8.20 -7.70
CA TYR A 284 -17.63 9.61 -7.56
C TYR A 284 -16.41 10.55 -7.57
N ASP A 285 -15.21 10.07 -7.20
CA ASP A 285 -13.98 10.85 -7.28
C ASP A 285 -13.58 11.11 -8.74
N LEU A 286 -14.10 10.30 -9.66
CA LEU A 286 -13.96 10.43 -11.11
C LEU A 286 -15.13 11.14 -11.78
N ALA A 287 -16.13 11.61 -11.03
CA ALA A 287 -17.29 12.32 -11.57
C ALA A 287 -16.93 13.53 -12.47
N PRO A 288 -15.84 14.28 -12.20
CA PRO A 288 -15.38 15.34 -13.10
C PRO A 288 -14.89 14.86 -14.47
N LEU A 289 -14.55 13.58 -14.63
CA LEU A 289 -14.09 12.98 -15.89
C LEU A 289 -15.22 12.64 -16.87
N ARG A 290 -16.47 12.69 -16.42
CA ARG A 290 -17.64 12.32 -17.23
C ARG A 290 -18.23 13.48 -18.05
N ARG A 291 -17.56 14.64 -18.10
CA ARG A 291 -18.00 15.79 -18.91
C ARG A 291 -17.06 16.10 -20.05
#